data_7325cf9c6d0d62edbc406e718db68c74
#
_entry.id   7325cf9c6d0d62edbc406e718db68c74
#
_cell.length_a   1.000
_cell.length_b   1.000
_cell.length_c   1.000
_cell.angle_alpha   90.00
_cell.angle_beta   90.00
_cell.angle_gamma   90.00
#
_symmetry.space_group_name_H-M   'P 1'
#
loop_
_entity.id
_entity.type
_entity.pdbx_description
1 polymer ?
#
loop_
_entity_poly.entity_id
_entity_poly.type
_entity_poly.pdbx_seq_one_letter_code
_entity_poly.pdbx_strand_id
1 'polypeptide(L)'
;MKYSILSIVTGTSKCTVPFKPTEKTKHIPQGCQFCVSGQYAQDDNRQAPKINTRNLKKAIQLAHNGETDTVVLTGRGEPTYFPEQITDYLKILGKEFPLIELQTNGVLLSGSKNDEHLKEWYELGLTTILISVVSNDPEILRQNYMPLSKSYYDLPAFIAKLRNIGFTVRLACVCTKAWMSTNEQISDFLNFAKENKVGQVTLRPLNEEYRRETARTWIEKHKMTPEDKESIRDYLNKVGHNLRELPNIGTLYDVDGVGVLFSLPLTKYVKHDTDDTARNLIFFPDGTVRTDWEWEGSVLLQGDNRELVYRDGSYW
;
A
#
# COMPACT_ATOMS: atom_id res chain seq x y z
N MET A 1 -8.57 -20.19 -12.35
CA MET A 1 -7.50 -19.41 -11.70
C MET A 1 -8.13 -18.62 -10.57
N LYS A 2 -7.62 -18.77 -9.36
CA LYS A 2 -8.06 -18.01 -8.17
C LYS A 2 -7.25 -16.72 -8.05
N TYR A 3 -7.86 -15.69 -7.48
CA TYR A 3 -7.17 -14.41 -7.20
C TYR A 3 -7.31 -14.10 -5.71
N SER A 4 -6.19 -13.77 -5.04
CA SER A 4 -6.25 -13.43 -3.61
C SER A 4 -6.84 -12.05 -3.36
N ILE A 5 -6.63 -11.11 -4.29
CA ILE A 5 -7.00 -9.69 -4.12
C ILE A 5 -7.38 -9.09 -5.47
N LEU A 6 -8.44 -8.28 -5.50
CA LEU A 6 -8.71 -7.32 -6.57
C LEU A 6 -8.12 -5.97 -6.17
N SER A 7 -7.08 -5.54 -6.87
CA SER A 7 -6.45 -4.22 -6.66
C SER A 7 -7.05 -3.20 -7.62
N ILE A 8 -7.53 -2.08 -7.11
CA ILE A 8 -8.03 -0.94 -7.87
C ILE A 8 -7.02 0.20 -7.76
N VAL A 9 -6.42 0.60 -8.86
CA VAL A 9 -5.47 1.70 -8.90
C VAL A 9 -6.22 3.01 -9.14
N THR A 10 -6.19 3.91 -8.14
CA THR A 10 -6.87 5.21 -8.23
C THR A 10 -5.93 6.28 -8.79
N GLY A 11 -6.45 7.16 -9.62
CA GLY A 11 -5.74 8.31 -10.17
C GLY A 11 -4.48 7.98 -10.96
N THR A 12 -3.81 9.01 -11.45
CA THR A 12 -2.60 8.86 -12.29
C THR A 12 -1.36 9.56 -11.74
N SER A 13 -1.49 10.30 -10.61
CA SER A 13 -0.43 11.19 -10.16
C SER A 13 0.59 10.55 -9.25
N LYS A 14 1.78 11.16 -9.23
CA LYS A 14 2.78 10.97 -8.18
C LYS A 14 2.19 11.17 -6.79
N CYS A 15 2.71 10.41 -5.84
CA CYS A 15 2.64 10.78 -4.44
C CYS A 15 3.53 12.02 -4.23
N THR A 16 2.95 13.20 -4.38
CA THR A 16 3.64 14.44 -3.99
C THR A 16 3.29 14.73 -2.55
N VAL A 17 4.31 14.87 -1.74
CA VAL A 17 4.17 15.47 -0.41
C VAL A 17 3.44 16.81 -0.60
N PRO A 18 2.50 17.21 0.28
CA PRO A 18 1.56 18.33 0.05
C PRO A 18 2.20 19.71 -0.18
N PHE A 19 3.52 19.82 -0.10
CA PHE A 19 4.24 21.07 -0.24
C PHE A 19 5.10 21.10 -1.50
N LYS A 20 4.87 22.08 -2.37
CA LYS A 20 5.75 22.33 -3.50
C LYS A 20 7.14 22.75 -3.00
N PRO A 21 8.22 22.17 -3.54
CA PRO A 21 9.57 22.61 -3.18
C PRO A 21 9.77 24.07 -3.61
N THR A 22 10.44 24.83 -2.77
CA THR A 22 10.96 26.17 -3.08
C THR A 22 12.40 26.05 -3.57
N GLU A 23 12.99 27.14 -4.08
CA GLU A 23 14.41 27.18 -4.45
C GLU A 23 15.33 26.72 -3.30
N LYS A 24 14.94 27.04 -2.04
CA LYS A 24 15.71 26.65 -0.84
C LYS A 24 15.56 25.17 -0.47
N THR A 25 14.49 24.52 -0.88
CA THR A 25 14.15 23.15 -0.49
C THR A 25 14.16 22.15 -1.65
N LYS A 26 14.52 22.60 -2.86
CA LYS A 26 14.56 21.73 -4.05
C LYS A 26 15.54 20.56 -3.96
N HIS A 27 16.53 20.67 -3.07
CA HIS A 27 17.49 19.60 -2.79
C HIS A 27 16.94 18.51 -1.84
N ILE A 28 15.81 18.76 -1.19
CA ILE A 28 15.16 17.79 -0.30
C ILE A 28 14.39 16.79 -1.17
N PRO A 29 14.65 15.48 -1.03
CA PRO A 29 13.93 14.45 -1.78
C PRO A 29 12.41 14.60 -1.63
N GLN A 30 11.70 14.58 -2.73
CA GLN A 30 10.23 14.62 -2.76
C GLN A 30 9.70 13.19 -2.78
N GLY A 31 9.17 12.74 -1.64
CA GLY A 31 8.65 11.39 -1.46
C GLY A 31 9.65 10.38 -0.90
N CYS A 32 9.14 9.20 -0.64
CA CYS A 32 9.91 8.11 -0.03
C CYS A 32 10.99 7.59 -0.98
N GLN A 33 12.23 7.50 -0.51
CA GLN A 33 13.36 6.98 -1.31
C GLN A 33 13.18 5.52 -1.73
N PHE A 34 12.40 4.78 -0.94
CA PHE A 34 12.07 3.35 -1.16
C PHE A 34 10.79 3.14 -1.97
N CYS A 35 10.15 4.20 -2.45
CA CYS A 35 8.84 4.08 -3.11
C CYS A 35 8.94 3.27 -4.41
N VAL A 36 8.27 2.12 -4.47
CA VAL A 36 8.21 1.29 -5.67
C VAL A 36 7.63 2.09 -6.83
N SER A 37 6.48 2.75 -6.62
CA SER A 37 5.86 3.60 -7.64
C SER A 37 6.74 4.79 -8.07
N GLY A 38 7.58 5.31 -7.17
CA GLY A 38 8.52 6.38 -7.48
C GLY A 38 9.64 5.98 -8.44
N GLN A 39 9.84 4.69 -8.67
CA GLN A 39 10.85 4.18 -9.60
C GLN A 39 10.40 4.17 -11.05
N TYR A 40 9.10 4.41 -11.30
CA TYR A 40 8.52 4.46 -12.64
C TYR A 40 8.31 5.90 -13.11
N ALA A 41 8.31 6.11 -14.41
CA ALA A 41 7.90 7.39 -14.98
C ALA A 41 6.46 7.70 -14.56
N GLN A 42 6.24 8.88 -14.05
CA GLN A 42 4.93 9.30 -13.54
C GLN A 42 4.52 10.60 -14.20
N ASP A 43 3.27 10.68 -14.59
CA ASP A 43 2.69 11.92 -15.07
C ASP A 43 2.51 12.89 -13.88
N ASP A 44 2.93 14.15 -14.06
CA ASP A 44 2.72 15.20 -13.08
C ASP A 44 1.27 15.75 -13.14
N ASN A 45 0.50 15.35 -14.13
CA ASN A 45 -0.91 15.71 -14.26
C ASN A 45 -1.74 14.86 -13.28
N ARG A 46 -2.22 15.51 -12.24
CA ARG A 46 -3.16 14.89 -11.29
C ARG A 46 -4.52 14.72 -11.97
N GLN A 47 -4.75 13.54 -12.50
CA GLN A 47 -6.01 13.20 -13.13
C GLN A 47 -6.70 12.05 -12.42
N ALA A 48 -8.00 12.18 -12.26
CA ALA A 48 -8.88 11.07 -11.93
C ALA A 48 -9.65 10.72 -13.22
N PRO A 49 -9.14 9.82 -14.05
CA PRO A 49 -9.82 9.47 -15.28
C PRO A 49 -11.19 8.88 -14.96
N LYS A 50 -12.13 9.07 -15.87
CA LYS A 50 -13.47 8.47 -15.74
C LYS A 50 -13.33 6.96 -15.66
N ILE A 51 -14.02 6.36 -14.69
CA ILE A 51 -13.98 4.91 -14.47
C ILE A 51 -14.55 4.20 -15.71
N ASN A 52 -13.78 3.28 -16.29
CA ASN A 52 -14.27 2.36 -17.30
C ASN A 52 -15.18 1.30 -16.62
N THR A 53 -16.45 1.64 -16.49
CA THR A 53 -17.43 0.81 -15.77
C THR A 53 -17.66 -0.55 -16.43
N ARG A 54 -17.48 -0.65 -17.76
CA ARG A 54 -17.57 -1.94 -18.47
C ARG A 54 -16.48 -2.89 -18.00
N ASN A 55 -15.23 -2.45 -18.04
CA ASN A 55 -14.10 -3.29 -17.67
C ASN A 55 -14.06 -3.51 -16.15
N LEU A 56 -14.47 -2.54 -15.34
CA LEU A 56 -14.61 -2.73 -13.89
C LEU A 56 -15.61 -3.84 -13.56
N LYS A 57 -16.79 -3.87 -14.21
CA LYS A 57 -17.77 -4.96 -14.03
C LYS A 57 -17.18 -6.32 -14.42
N LYS A 58 -16.36 -6.38 -15.48
CA LYS A 58 -15.67 -7.61 -15.87
C LYS A 58 -14.59 -8.02 -14.86
N ALA A 59 -13.83 -7.07 -14.31
CA ALA A 59 -12.87 -7.34 -13.26
C ALA A 59 -13.55 -7.89 -12.00
N ILE A 60 -14.67 -7.32 -11.58
CA ILE A 60 -15.51 -7.81 -10.48
C ILE A 60 -15.96 -9.26 -10.75
N GLN A 61 -16.46 -9.53 -11.94
CA GLN A 61 -16.90 -10.89 -12.33
C GLN A 61 -15.74 -11.89 -12.30
N LEU A 62 -14.55 -11.49 -12.79
CA LEU A 62 -13.34 -12.32 -12.73
C LEU A 62 -12.90 -12.56 -11.29
N ALA A 63 -12.97 -11.53 -10.42
CA ALA A 63 -12.65 -11.64 -9.00
C ALA A 63 -13.58 -12.64 -8.30
N HIS A 64 -14.90 -12.53 -8.50
CA HIS A 64 -15.85 -13.49 -7.93
C HIS A 64 -15.64 -14.92 -8.43
N ASN A 65 -15.41 -15.10 -9.74
CA ASN A 65 -15.08 -16.40 -10.30
C ASN A 65 -13.75 -16.97 -9.76
N GLY A 66 -12.85 -16.09 -9.33
CA GLY A 66 -11.58 -16.42 -8.70
C GLY A 66 -11.65 -16.54 -7.18
N GLU A 67 -12.85 -16.55 -6.60
CA GLU A 67 -13.09 -16.66 -5.14
C GLU A 67 -12.47 -15.51 -4.32
N THR A 68 -12.35 -14.32 -4.91
CA THR A 68 -11.83 -13.12 -4.25
C THR A 68 -12.92 -12.49 -3.36
N ASP A 69 -12.63 -12.26 -2.11
CA ASP A 69 -13.49 -11.55 -1.13
C ASP A 69 -12.96 -10.16 -0.74
N THR A 70 -11.74 -9.86 -1.15
CA THR A 70 -11.01 -8.67 -0.72
C THR A 70 -10.65 -7.75 -1.88
N VAL A 71 -11.02 -6.47 -1.75
CA VAL A 71 -10.60 -5.40 -2.66
C VAL A 71 -9.64 -4.46 -1.96
N VAL A 72 -8.60 -4.04 -2.70
CA VAL A 72 -7.64 -3.04 -2.23
C VAL A 72 -7.70 -1.81 -3.13
N LEU A 73 -8.11 -0.68 -2.58
CA LEU A 73 -7.98 0.63 -3.21
C LEU A 73 -6.56 1.14 -2.95
N THR A 74 -5.80 1.31 -4.00
CA THR A 74 -4.40 1.77 -3.95
C THR A 74 -4.14 2.78 -5.05
N GLY A 75 -2.92 3.27 -5.19
CA GLY A 75 -2.57 4.24 -6.24
C GLY A 75 -1.12 4.12 -6.65
N ARG A 76 -0.80 4.67 -7.82
CA ARG A 76 0.59 4.91 -8.22
C ARG A 76 1.28 5.94 -7.34
N GLY A 77 0.48 6.85 -6.76
CA GLY A 77 0.86 7.83 -5.77
C GLY A 77 0.04 7.65 -4.50
N GLU A 78 -0.52 8.75 -4.00
CA GLU A 78 -1.40 8.74 -2.86
C GLU A 78 -2.87 8.73 -3.33
N PRO A 79 -3.63 7.66 -3.06
CA PRO A 79 -5.03 7.54 -3.50
C PRO A 79 -5.92 8.68 -3.04
N THR A 80 -5.67 9.18 -1.83
CA THR A 80 -6.53 10.18 -1.20
C THR A 80 -6.42 11.59 -1.79
N TYR A 81 -5.62 11.75 -2.84
CA TYR A 81 -5.71 12.92 -3.74
C TYR A 81 -6.98 12.92 -4.59
N PHE A 82 -7.67 11.80 -4.69
CA PHE A 82 -8.85 11.61 -5.54
C PHE A 82 -10.04 11.08 -4.74
N PRO A 83 -10.50 11.83 -3.71
CA PRO A 83 -11.51 11.34 -2.79
C PRO A 83 -12.83 11.04 -3.49
N GLU A 84 -13.24 11.83 -4.49
CA GLU A 84 -14.46 11.60 -5.26
C GLU A 84 -14.37 10.29 -6.07
N GLN A 85 -13.20 9.97 -6.64
CA GLN A 85 -13.01 8.72 -7.36
C GLN A 85 -13.05 7.51 -6.42
N ILE A 86 -12.52 7.63 -5.20
CA ILE A 86 -12.66 6.61 -4.15
C ILE A 86 -14.14 6.39 -3.83
N THR A 87 -14.89 7.46 -3.62
CA THR A 87 -16.34 7.41 -3.40
C THR A 87 -17.07 6.69 -4.54
N ASP A 88 -16.73 7.01 -5.79
CA ASP A 88 -17.35 6.38 -6.96
C ASP A 88 -17.03 4.88 -7.05
N TYR A 89 -15.79 4.47 -6.73
CA TYR A 89 -15.45 3.05 -6.63
C TYR A 89 -16.23 2.37 -5.51
N LEU A 90 -16.33 2.97 -4.32
CA LEU A 90 -17.01 2.39 -3.19
C LEU A 90 -18.52 2.21 -3.42
N LYS A 91 -19.18 3.13 -4.14
CA LYS A 91 -20.60 2.99 -4.55
C LYS A 91 -20.85 1.71 -5.37
N ILE A 92 -19.84 1.22 -6.06
CA ILE A 92 -19.90 -0.02 -6.85
C ILE A 92 -19.43 -1.21 -6.01
N LEU A 93 -18.23 -1.13 -5.47
CA LEU A 93 -17.52 -2.25 -4.84
C LEU A 93 -18.12 -2.65 -3.48
N GLY A 94 -18.67 -1.69 -2.71
CA GLY A 94 -19.23 -1.96 -1.40
C GLY A 94 -20.47 -2.88 -1.39
N LYS A 95 -21.11 -3.06 -2.56
CA LYS A 95 -22.21 -4.01 -2.76
C LYS A 95 -21.74 -5.39 -3.20
N GLU A 96 -20.50 -5.48 -3.66
CA GLU A 96 -19.95 -6.67 -4.31
C GLU A 96 -18.98 -7.43 -3.41
N PHE A 97 -18.28 -6.72 -2.50
CA PHE A 97 -17.22 -7.31 -1.69
C PHE A 97 -17.39 -7.02 -0.20
N PRO A 98 -17.21 -8.04 0.65
CA PRO A 98 -17.33 -7.89 2.11
C PRO A 98 -16.11 -7.16 2.73
N LEU A 99 -14.94 -7.22 2.09
CA LEU A 99 -13.71 -6.62 2.60
C LEU A 99 -13.14 -5.63 1.59
N ILE A 100 -13.07 -4.35 1.97
CA ILE A 100 -12.47 -3.30 1.16
C ILE A 100 -11.44 -2.55 2.00
N GLU A 101 -10.19 -2.53 1.54
CA GLU A 101 -9.07 -1.84 2.17
C GLU A 101 -8.64 -0.63 1.34
N LEU A 102 -8.45 0.52 1.97
CA LEU A 102 -7.77 1.67 1.38
C LEU A 102 -6.34 1.76 1.91
N GLN A 103 -5.36 1.79 1.00
CA GLN A 103 -3.95 1.99 1.33
C GLN A 103 -3.55 3.45 1.15
N THR A 104 -3.04 4.08 2.20
CA THR A 104 -2.70 5.52 2.22
C THR A 104 -1.47 5.79 3.08
N ASN A 105 -0.79 6.92 2.85
CA ASN A 105 0.18 7.46 3.81
C ASN A 105 -0.48 8.24 4.96
N GLY A 106 -1.79 8.44 4.93
CA GLY A 106 -2.58 9.10 5.96
C GLY A 106 -2.48 10.62 6.01
N VAL A 107 -1.51 11.23 5.32
CA VAL A 107 -1.22 12.67 5.44
C VAL A 107 -2.43 13.54 5.13
N LEU A 108 -3.15 13.23 4.06
CA LEU A 108 -4.33 14.02 3.68
C LEU A 108 -5.55 13.73 4.56
N LEU A 109 -5.67 12.51 5.09
CA LEU A 109 -6.82 12.08 5.90
C LEU A 109 -6.69 12.45 7.38
N SER A 110 -5.49 12.74 7.87
CA SER A 110 -5.26 13.04 9.29
C SER A 110 -5.93 14.33 9.76
N GLY A 111 -6.08 15.33 8.87
CA GLY A 111 -6.80 16.57 9.15
C GLY A 111 -8.32 16.39 9.11
N SER A 112 -9.05 17.38 9.67
CA SER A 112 -10.52 17.36 9.73
C SER A 112 -11.22 17.59 8.38
N LYS A 113 -10.51 18.11 7.38
CA LYS A 113 -11.07 18.43 6.07
C LYS A 113 -11.71 17.22 5.35
N ASN A 114 -11.24 16.02 5.64
CA ASN A 114 -11.70 14.78 5.01
C ASN A 114 -12.57 13.91 5.93
N ASP A 115 -13.03 14.44 7.07
CA ASP A 115 -13.82 13.67 8.03
C ASP A 115 -15.17 13.23 7.46
N GLU A 116 -15.80 14.05 6.59
CA GLU A 116 -17.03 13.70 5.90
C GLU A 116 -16.83 12.55 4.92
N HIS A 117 -15.73 12.58 4.14
CA HIS A 117 -15.38 11.46 3.26
C HIS A 117 -15.14 10.16 4.04
N LEU A 118 -14.44 10.21 5.16
CA LEU A 118 -14.19 9.02 5.97
C LEU A 118 -15.49 8.38 6.45
N LYS A 119 -16.49 9.18 6.90
CA LYS A 119 -17.81 8.68 7.31
C LYS A 119 -18.57 8.10 6.12
N GLU A 120 -18.64 8.84 5.00
CA GLU A 120 -19.27 8.38 3.76
C GLU A 120 -18.67 7.05 3.28
N TRP A 121 -17.34 6.94 3.27
CA TRP A 121 -16.65 5.72 2.82
C TRP A 121 -16.94 4.53 3.73
N TYR A 122 -17.04 4.74 5.05
CA TYR A 122 -17.44 3.69 5.98
C TYR A 122 -18.85 3.18 5.66
N GLU A 123 -19.81 4.09 5.46
CA GLU A 123 -21.18 3.75 5.08
C GLU A 123 -21.28 3.07 3.71
N LEU A 124 -20.40 3.41 2.78
CA LEU A 124 -20.30 2.79 1.46
C LEU A 124 -19.56 1.43 1.47
N GLY A 125 -19.13 0.93 2.63
CA GLY A 125 -18.58 -0.40 2.79
C GLY A 125 -17.06 -0.48 2.83
N LEU A 126 -16.32 0.64 2.94
CA LEU A 126 -14.91 0.60 3.25
C LEU A 126 -14.71 0.05 4.67
N THR A 127 -14.00 -1.07 4.81
CA THR A 127 -13.84 -1.76 6.09
C THR A 127 -12.53 -1.44 6.79
N THR A 128 -11.47 -1.22 6.00
CA THR A 128 -10.11 -1.18 6.51
C THR A 128 -9.33 0.00 5.94
N ILE A 129 -8.63 0.72 6.80
CA ILE A 129 -7.62 1.72 6.40
C ILE A 129 -6.24 1.17 6.75
N LEU A 130 -5.42 0.94 5.72
CA LEU A 130 -4.02 0.61 5.88
C LEU A 130 -3.18 1.88 5.77
N ILE A 131 -2.46 2.21 6.85
CA ILE A 131 -1.55 3.36 6.90
C ILE A 131 -0.13 2.87 6.63
N SER A 132 0.51 3.43 5.61
CA SER A 132 1.92 3.17 5.29
C SER A 132 2.83 3.93 6.24
N VAL A 133 3.71 3.21 6.93
CA VAL A 133 4.68 3.77 7.88
C VAL A 133 6.08 3.18 7.66
N VAL A 134 7.09 3.75 8.30
CA VAL A 134 8.47 3.21 8.31
C VAL A 134 8.99 3.06 9.75
N SER A 135 8.28 3.64 10.72
CA SER A 135 8.63 3.66 12.14
C SER A 135 7.40 4.12 12.92
N ASN A 136 7.46 4.05 14.24
CA ASN A 136 6.56 4.74 15.18
C ASN A 136 7.12 6.10 15.65
N ASP A 137 8.35 6.45 15.28
CA ASP A 137 8.97 7.73 15.60
C ASP A 137 8.43 8.84 14.65
N PRO A 138 7.81 9.90 15.21
CA PRO A 138 7.23 10.99 14.41
C PRO A 138 8.25 11.74 13.55
N GLU A 139 9.50 11.85 13.99
CA GLU A 139 10.53 12.55 13.23
C GLU A 139 10.99 11.72 12.02
N ILE A 140 11.15 10.40 12.20
CA ILE A 140 11.44 9.49 11.08
C ILE A 140 10.29 9.49 10.07
N LEU A 141 9.04 9.47 10.53
CA LEU A 141 7.87 9.55 9.67
C LEU A 141 7.82 10.89 8.93
N ARG A 142 8.09 12.01 9.63
CA ARG A 142 8.15 13.35 9.03
C ARG A 142 9.17 13.42 7.89
N GLN A 143 10.38 12.94 8.14
CA GLN A 143 11.47 12.97 7.14
C GLN A 143 11.11 12.19 5.88
N ASN A 144 10.34 11.11 6.00
CA ASN A 144 9.97 10.25 4.87
C ASN A 144 8.71 10.71 4.14
N TYR A 145 7.66 11.09 4.87
CA TYR A 145 6.35 11.38 4.29
C TYR A 145 6.04 12.87 4.19
N MET A 146 6.66 13.71 5.03
CA MET A 146 6.42 15.15 5.09
C MET A 146 7.72 15.97 5.24
N PRO A 147 8.75 15.74 4.41
CA PRO A 147 10.09 16.29 4.63
C PRO A 147 10.14 17.83 4.68
N LEU A 148 9.16 18.50 4.08
CA LEU A 148 9.07 19.96 4.08
C LEU A 148 8.20 20.52 5.21
N SER A 149 7.56 19.65 6.01
CA SER A 149 6.76 20.06 7.16
C SER A 149 7.62 20.23 8.41
N LYS A 150 7.16 21.03 9.35
CA LYS A 150 7.80 21.17 10.68
C LYS A 150 7.52 20.00 11.59
N SER A 151 6.42 19.29 11.39
CA SER A 151 6.02 18.14 12.20
C SER A 151 5.29 17.11 11.33
N TYR A 152 5.25 15.88 11.79
CA TYR A 152 4.34 14.86 11.28
C TYR A 152 2.96 15.04 11.93
N TYR A 153 1.91 14.47 11.35
CA TYR A 153 0.62 14.42 12.01
C TYR A 153 0.66 13.46 13.22
N ASP A 154 -0.23 13.68 14.17
CA ASP A 154 -0.37 12.81 15.35
C ASP A 154 -0.95 11.45 14.90
N LEU A 155 -0.08 10.46 14.70
CA LEU A 155 -0.46 9.12 14.25
C LEU A 155 -1.37 8.40 15.26
N PRO A 156 -1.10 8.39 16.58
CA PRO A 156 -2.03 7.87 17.57
C PRO A 156 -3.42 8.49 17.51
N ALA A 157 -3.52 9.81 17.45
CA ALA A 157 -4.81 10.49 17.37
C ALA A 157 -5.56 10.15 16.06
N PHE A 158 -4.84 10.00 14.95
CA PHE A 158 -5.44 9.60 13.68
C PHE A 158 -5.95 8.15 13.72
N ILE A 159 -5.18 7.21 14.28
CA ILE A 159 -5.62 5.83 14.51
C ILE A 159 -6.90 5.80 15.36
N ALA A 160 -6.91 6.56 16.46
CA ALA A 160 -8.09 6.66 17.33
C ALA A 160 -9.31 7.22 16.59
N LYS A 161 -9.13 8.27 15.75
CA LYS A 161 -10.18 8.84 14.89
C LYS A 161 -10.78 7.79 13.97
N LEU A 162 -9.95 7.05 13.23
CA LEU A 162 -10.42 6.01 12.31
C LEU A 162 -11.19 4.90 13.01
N ARG A 163 -10.69 4.44 14.16
CA ARG A 163 -11.35 3.43 14.97
C ARG A 163 -12.67 3.89 15.55
N ASN A 164 -12.78 5.16 15.94
CA ASN A 164 -14.03 5.74 16.44
C ASN A 164 -15.11 5.83 15.35
N ILE A 165 -14.74 5.93 14.07
CA ILE A 165 -15.68 5.82 12.95
C ILE A 165 -16.12 4.36 12.76
N GLY A 166 -15.28 3.38 13.10
CA GLY A 166 -15.58 1.95 12.98
C GLY A 166 -14.59 1.18 12.10
N PHE A 167 -13.59 1.84 11.52
CA PHE A 167 -12.62 1.17 10.67
C PHE A 167 -11.71 0.21 11.42
N THR A 168 -11.40 -0.92 10.79
CA THR A 168 -10.19 -1.68 11.12
C THR A 168 -8.98 -0.90 10.65
N VAL A 169 -8.02 -0.66 11.55
CA VAL A 169 -6.76 0.02 11.20
C VAL A 169 -5.65 -1.00 11.09
N ARG A 170 -4.91 -0.92 9.98
CA ARG A 170 -3.69 -1.70 9.73
C ARG A 170 -2.51 -0.75 9.55
N LEU A 171 -1.33 -1.17 10.02
CA LEU A 171 -0.07 -0.48 9.73
C LEU A 171 0.79 -1.34 8.81
N ALA A 172 1.25 -0.79 7.69
CA ALA A 172 2.24 -1.44 6.84
C ALA A 172 3.58 -0.73 7.01
N CYS A 173 4.52 -1.41 7.66
CA CYS A 173 5.85 -0.89 7.91
C CYS A 173 6.85 -1.44 6.92
N VAL A 174 7.54 -0.55 6.19
CA VAL A 174 8.66 -0.93 5.33
C VAL A 174 9.91 -1.07 6.20
N CYS A 175 10.41 -2.32 6.29
CA CYS A 175 11.57 -2.68 7.08
C CYS A 175 12.86 -2.43 6.31
N THR A 176 13.75 -1.61 6.90
CA THR A 176 15.04 -1.22 6.30
C THR A 176 16.09 -1.09 7.39
N LYS A 177 17.36 -1.21 7.04
CA LYS A 177 18.48 -0.95 7.98
C LYS A 177 18.48 0.46 8.56
N ALA A 178 17.79 1.40 7.90
CA ALA A 178 17.74 2.77 8.38
C ALA A 178 16.85 2.95 9.62
N TRP A 179 15.74 2.17 9.74
CA TRP A 179 14.73 2.48 10.76
C TRP A 179 14.04 1.27 11.39
N MET A 180 14.03 0.10 10.75
CA MET A 180 13.25 -1.06 11.19
C MET A 180 13.93 -2.34 10.76
N SER A 181 14.99 -2.75 11.49
CA SER A 181 15.78 -3.94 11.17
C SER A 181 16.24 -4.73 12.39
N THR A 182 16.03 -4.21 13.60
CA THR A 182 16.42 -4.91 14.83
C THR A 182 15.21 -5.41 15.59
N ASN A 183 15.42 -6.45 16.41
CA ASN A 183 14.36 -7.03 17.24
C ASN A 183 13.79 -6.01 18.24
N GLU A 184 14.61 -5.09 18.74
CA GLU A 184 14.17 -4.00 19.61
C GLU A 184 13.21 -3.07 18.88
N GLN A 185 13.58 -2.61 17.67
CA GLN A 185 12.73 -1.73 16.86
C GLN A 185 11.40 -2.40 16.51
N ILE A 186 11.43 -3.70 16.20
CA ILE A 186 10.22 -4.48 15.94
C ILE A 186 9.36 -4.57 17.19
N SER A 187 9.97 -4.88 18.36
CA SER A 187 9.28 -4.96 19.64
C SER A 187 8.58 -3.63 19.99
N ASP A 188 9.30 -2.53 19.88
CA ASP A 188 8.77 -1.18 20.18
C ASP A 188 7.61 -0.82 19.23
N PHE A 189 7.73 -1.17 17.96
CA PHE A 189 6.68 -0.94 16.97
C PHE A 189 5.43 -1.80 17.24
N LEU A 190 5.59 -3.06 17.65
CA LEU A 190 4.48 -3.93 18.01
C LEU A 190 3.79 -3.48 19.30
N ASN A 191 4.56 -3.01 20.30
CA ASN A 191 4.02 -2.39 21.50
C ASN A 191 3.20 -1.13 21.16
N PHE A 192 3.74 -0.26 20.31
CA PHE A 192 3.01 0.91 19.80
C PHE A 192 1.69 0.50 19.13
N ALA A 193 1.71 -0.52 18.29
CA ALA A 193 0.51 -1.03 17.61
C ALA A 193 -0.53 -1.54 18.62
N LYS A 194 -0.10 -2.30 19.62
CA LYS A 194 -0.94 -2.82 20.70
C LYS A 194 -1.58 -1.72 21.52
N GLU A 195 -0.79 -0.74 21.99
CA GLU A 195 -1.25 0.40 22.79
C GLU A 195 -2.30 1.24 22.04
N ASN A 196 -2.12 1.42 20.73
CA ASN A 196 -3.05 2.15 19.88
C ASN A 196 -4.19 1.27 19.32
N LYS A 197 -4.28 -0.01 19.77
CA LYS A 197 -5.30 -0.98 19.36
C LYS A 197 -5.39 -1.13 17.84
N VAL A 198 -4.24 -1.17 17.18
CA VAL A 198 -4.12 -1.49 15.76
C VAL A 198 -4.44 -2.97 15.56
N GLY A 199 -5.35 -3.29 14.64
CA GLY A 199 -5.78 -4.68 14.43
C GLY A 199 -4.72 -5.57 13.81
N GLN A 200 -3.95 -5.02 12.87
CA GLN A 200 -2.93 -5.77 12.14
C GLN A 200 -1.72 -4.91 11.77
N VAL A 201 -0.55 -5.54 11.78
CA VAL A 201 0.73 -4.99 11.33
C VAL A 201 1.26 -5.83 10.16
N THR A 202 1.73 -5.18 9.11
CA THR A 202 2.54 -5.82 8.07
C THR A 202 3.96 -5.31 8.17
N LEU A 203 4.90 -6.20 8.48
CA LEU A 203 6.33 -5.94 8.40
C LEU A 203 6.81 -6.38 7.01
N ARG A 204 7.22 -5.42 6.20
CA ARG A 204 7.58 -5.66 4.80
C ARG A 204 9.04 -5.29 4.56
N PRO A 205 9.92 -6.27 4.35
CA PRO A 205 11.28 -5.97 3.91
C PRO A 205 11.28 -5.09 2.66
N LEU A 206 12.23 -4.17 2.59
CA LEU A 206 12.43 -3.27 1.47
C LEU A 206 12.50 -4.07 0.16
N ASN A 207 11.77 -3.59 -0.86
CA ASN A 207 11.92 -4.14 -2.21
C ASN A 207 13.33 -3.84 -2.75
N GLU A 208 14.02 -4.88 -3.18
CA GLU A 208 15.41 -4.78 -3.65
C GLU A 208 15.52 -4.49 -5.15
N GLU A 209 14.41 -4.58 -5.87
CA GLU A 209 14.37 -4.21 -7.28
C GLU A 209 14.28 -2.70 -7.45
N TYR A 210 15.07 -2.17 -8.36
CA TYR A 210 15.11 -0.75 -8.70
C TYR A 210 15.25 -0.56 -10.21
N ARG A 211 14.56 0.43 -10.74
CA ARG A 211 14.62 0.81 -12.16
C ARG A 211 15.32 2.15 -12.36
N ARG A 212 15.42 2.98 -11.30
CA ARG A 212 16.11 4.27 -11.34
C ARG A 212 17.43 4.19 -10.58
N GLU A 213 18.49 4.61 -11.20
CA GLU A 213 19.82 4.65 -10.59
C GLU A 213 19.85 5.49 -9.30
N THR A 214 19.04 6.55 -9.24
CA THR A 214 18.93 7.37 -8.02
C THR A 214 18.36 6.61 -6.82
N ALA A 215 17.45 5.66 -7.04
CA ALA A 215 16.91 4.80 -5.98
C ALA A 215 17.91 3.69 -5.60
N ARG A 216 18.71 3.22 -6.55
CA ARG A 216 19.67 2.13 -6.38
C ARG A 216 20.59 2.36 -5.19
N THR A 217 21.31 3.48 -5.18
CA THR A 217 22.30 3.77 -4.14
C THR A 217 21.67 3.76 -2.75
N TRP A 218 20.47 4.31 -2.63
CA TRP A 218 19.74 4.32 -1.36
C TRP A 218 19.30 2.91 -0.95
N ILE A 219 18.70 2.14 -1.87
CA ILE A 219 18.22 0.78 -1.63
C ILE A 219 19.39 -0.13 -1.24
N GLU A 220 20.49 -0.12 -1.99
CA GLU A 220 21.67 -0.94 -1.70
C GLU A 220 22.26 -0.64 -0.31
N LYS A 221 22.23 0.61 0.11
CA LYS A 221 22.70 1.02 1.44
C LYS A 221 21.78 0.57 2.58
N HIS A 222 20.47 0.50 2.34
CA HIS A 222 19.48 0.35 3.40
C HIS A 222 18.66 -0.95 3.32
N LYS A 223 18.90 -1.80 2.33
CA LYS A 223 18.27 -3.12 2.27
C LYS A 223 18.74 -4.00 3.43
N MET A 224 17.85 -4.83 3.91
CA MET A 224 18.14 -5.81 4.93
C MET A 224 18.92 -6.98 4.35
N THR A 225 19.90 -7.49 5.09
CA THR A 225 20.57 -8.73 4.72
C THR A 225 19.65 -9.94 4.95
N PRO A 226 19.97 -11.12 4.39
CA PRO A 226 19.29 -12.35 4.73
C PRO A 226 19.27 -12.63 6.24
N GLU A 227 20.39 -12.36 6.93
CA GLU A 227 20.55 -12.53 8.38
C GLU A 227 19.64 -11.59 9.17
N ASP A 228 19.51 -10.32 8.76
CA ASP A 228 18.56 -9.37 9.37
C ASP A 228 17.12 -9.90 9.27
N LYS A 229 16.74 -10.42 8.10
CA LYS A 229 15.39 -10.95 7.85
C LYS A 229 15.14 -12.22 8.68
N GLU A 230 16.14 -13.09 8.78
CA GLU A 230 16.04 -14.31 9.60
C GLU A 230 15.95 -13.97 11.08
N SER A 231 16.76 -13.03 11.59
CA SER A 231 16.68 -12.56 12.98
C SER A 231 15.29 -12.06 13.36
N ILE A 232 14.62 -11.31 12.46
CA ILE A 232 13.23 -10.88 12.70
C ILE A 232 12.28 -12.08 12.70
N ARG A 233 12.45 -13.03 11.80
CA ARG A 233 11.61 -14.24 11.77
C ARG A 233 11.77 -15.05 13.05
N ASP A 234 13.01 -15.26 13.51
CA ASP A 234 13.31 -15.96 14.75
C ASP A 234 12.72 -15.24 15.97
N TYR A 235 12.81 -13.91 15.97
CA TYR A 235 12.18 -13.10 17.00
C TYR A 235 10.66 -13.30 17.01
N LEU A 236 9.98 -13.20 15.88
CA LEU A 236 8.54 -13.39 15.75
C LEU A 236 8.11 -14.83 16.13
N ASN A 237 8.91 -15.84 15.77
CA ASN A 237 8.68 -17.23 16.18
C ASN A 237 8.82 -17.40 17.71
N LYS A 238 9.66 -16.60 18.35
CA LYS A 238 9.89 -16.66 19.81
C LYS A 238 8.80 -15.97 20.61
N VAL A 239 8.33 -14.79 20.15
CA VAL A 239 7.39 -13.95 20.91
C VAL A 239 5.94 -14.10 20.46
N GLY A 240 5.69 -14.66 19.28
CA GLY A 240 4.37 -14.81 18.70
C GLY A 240 3.97 -16.26 18.48
N HIS A 241 2.71 -16.44 18.18
CA HIS A 241 2.16 -17.72 17.74
C HIS A 241 2.00 -17.71 16.21
N ASN A 242 2.66 -18.65 15.51
CA ASN A 242 2.49 -18.80 14.05
C ASN A 242 1.06 -19.28 13.77
N LEU A 243 0.27 -18.42 13.15
CA LEU A 243 -1.11 -18.71 12.79
C LEU A 243 -1.21 -19.41 11.44
N ARG A 244 -0.41 -18.96 10.47
CA ARG A 244 -0.50 -19.48 9.11
C ARG A 244 0.67 -19.03 8.22
N GLU A 245 1.14 -19.96 7.40
CA GLU A 245 1.94 -19.62 6.21
C GLU A 245 1.00 -19.25 5.06
N LEU A 246 1.22 -18.07 4.47
CA LEU A 246 0.45 -17.58 3.33
C LEU A 246 1.34 -17.68 2.08
N PRO A 247 1.07 -18.60 1.16
CA PRO A 247 1.86 -18.79 -0.04
C PRO A 247 2.03 -17.49 -0.82
N ASN A 248 3.26 -17.17 -1.25
CA ASN A 248 3.61 -15.95 -1.98
C ASN A 248 3.33 -14.61 -1.26
N ILE A 249 2.92 -14.65 0.01
CA ILE A 249 2.58 -13.45 0.81
C ILE A 249 3.52 -13.33 2.00
N GLY A 250 3.68 -14.38 2.81
CA GLY A 250 4.49 -14.38 4.03
C GLY A 250 3.89 -15.21 5.14
N THR A 251 4.39 -15.02 6.35
CA THR A 251 3.95 -15.72 7.56
C THR A 251 3.12 -14.79 8.45
N LEU A 252 1.97 -15.27 8.88
CA LEU A 252 1.06 -14.55 9.79
C LEU A 252 1.27 -15.08 11.22
N TYR A 253 1.50 -14.16 12.14
CA TYR A 253 1.65 -14.42 13.59
C TYR A 253 0.57 -13.70 14.39
N ASP A 254 0.23 -14.24 15.55
CA ASP A 254 -0.36 -13.49 16.66
C ASP A 254 0.75 -13.12 17.63
N VAL A 255 0.95 -11.84 17.88
CA VAL A 255 1.87 -11.34 18.89
C VAL A 255 1.06 -10.53 19.89
N ASP A 256 0.76 -11.12 21.04
CA ASP A 256 -0.03 -10.48 22.11
C ASP A 256 -1.37 -9.89 21.66
N GLY A 257 -2.07 -10.56 20.74
CA GLY A 257 -3.36 -10.13 20.20
C GLY A 257 -3.25 -9.15 19.01
N VAL A 258 -2.05 -8.85 18.53
CA VAL A 258 -1.82 -8.11 17.29
C VAL A 258 -1.51 -9.10 16.16
N GLY A 259 -2.30 -9.09 15.08
CA GLY A 259 -1.99 -9.89 13.89
C GLY A 259 -0.78 -9.31 13.16
N VAL A 260 0.33 -10.05 13.05
CA VAL A 260 1.58 -9.61 12.45
C VAL A 260 1.88 -10.41 11.19
N LEU A 261 1.82 -9.78 10.03
CA LEU A 261 2.25 -10.38 8.77
C LEU A 261 3.71 -10.00 8.50
N PHE A 262 4.62 -10.97 8.56
CA PHE A 262 5.97 -10.81 8.03
C PHE A 262 5.95 -11.17 6.54
N SER A 263 5.88 -10.16 5.68
CA SER A 263 5.60 -10.34 4.27
C SER A 263 6.85 -10.57 3.44
N LEU A 264 6.71 -11.33 2.35
CA LEU A 264 7.70 -11.37 1.29
C LEU A 264 7.75 -10.02 0.54
N PRO A 265 8.89 -9.66 -0.10
CA PRO A 265 8.95 -8.52 -1.01
C PRO A 265 7.90 -8.62 -2.10
N LEU A 266 7.34 -7.46 -2.53
CA LEU A 266 6.22 -7.39 -3.48
C LEU A 266 6.50 -8.02 -4.84
N THR A 267 7.76 -8.08 -5.25
CA THR A 267 8.20 -8.48 -6.60
C THR A 267 8.79 -9.89 -6.67
N LYS A 268 8.99 -10.58 -5.54
CA LYS A 268 9.45 -11.97 -5.60
C LYS A 268 8.29 -12.91 -5.87
N TYR A 269 8.16 -13.33 -7.12
CA TYR A 269 7.42 -14.54 -7.46
C TYR A 269 8.18 -15.77 -6.93
N VAL A 270 7.67 -16.38 -5.89
CA VAL A 270 8.02 -17.76 -5.59
C VAL A 270 7.15 -18.63 -6.51
N LYS A 271 7.77 -19.15 -7.54
CA LYS A 271 7.11 -20.07 -8.47
C LYS A 271 6.82 -21.36 -7.74
N HIS A 272 5.59 -21.55 -7.30
CA HIS A 272 5.10 -22.86 -6.87
C HIS A 272 4.39 -23.51 -8.06
N ASP A 273 4.92 -24.62 -8.54
CA ASP A 273 4.43 -25.38 -9.70
C ASP A 273 3.02 -26.00 -9.53
N THR A 274 2.37 -25.78 -8.39
CA THR A 274 1.08 -26.38 -8.04
C THR A 274 -0.02 -25.39 -7.70
N ASP A 275 0.23 -24.07 -7.83
CA ASP A 275 -0.70 -23.05 -7.33
C ASP A 275 -1.48 -22.41 -8.48
N ASP A 276 -2.75 -22.78 -8.61
CA ASP A 276 -3.72 -22.14 -9.53
C ASP A 276 -4.09 -20.70 -9.10
N THR A 277 -3.41 -20.15 -8.09
CA THR A 277 -3.73 -18.88 -7.48
C THR A 277 -2.79 -17.77 -7.95
N ALA A 278 -3.31 -16.78 -8.66
CA ALA A 278 -2.62 -15.52 -8.88
C ALA A 278 -2.86 -14.59 -7.68
N ARG A 279 -1.81 -13.90 -7.22
CA ARG A 279 -1.91 -12.99 -6.08
C ARG A 279 -2.88 -11.84 -6.33
N ASN A 280 -2.80 -11.23 -7.51
CA ASN A 280 -3.54 -10.02 -7.83
C ASN A 280 -4.34 -10.16 -9.13
N LEU A 281 -5.54 -9.59 -9.11
CA LEU A 281 -6.22 -9.08 -10.28
C LEU A 281 -6.20 -7.56 -10.17
N ILE A 282 -5.74 -6.82 -11.19
CA ILE A 282 -5.45 -5.40 -11.08
C ILE A 282 -6.26 -4.63 -12.12
N PHE A 283 -7.04 -3.67 -11.64
CA PHE A 283 -7.76 -2.71 -12.48
C PHE A 283 -7.01 -1.37 -12.47
N PHE A 284 -6.52 -0.95 -13.62
CA PHE A 284 -5.74 0.28 -13.81
C PHE A 284 -6.63 1.49 -14.14
N PRO A 285 -6.12 2.73 -13.95
CA PRO A 285 -6.89 3.95 -14.20
C PRO A 285 -7.41 4.10 -15.63
N ASP A 286 -6.73 3.52 -16.63
CA ASP A 286 -7.13 3.49 -18.04
C ASP A 286 -8.20 2.42 -18.34
N GLY A 287 -8.63 1.66 -17.33
CA GLY A 287 -9.55 0.55 -17.48
C GLY A 287 -8.91 -0.76 -17.94
N THR A 288 -7.58 -0.83 -18.06
CA THR A 288 -6.87 -2.09 -18.32
C THR A 288 -6.99 -3.02 -17.10
N VAL A 289 -7.20 -4.31 -17.35
CA VAL A 289 -7.20 -5.35 -16.31
C VAL A 289 -6.03 -6.29 -16.55
N ARG A 290 -5.23 -6.55 -15.49
CA ARG A 290 -4.04 -7.40 -15.55
C ARG A 290 -3.98 -8.37 -14.37
N THR A 291 -3.16 -9.41 -14.51
CA THR A 291 -2.81 -10.34 -13.42
C THR A 291 -1.46 -10.00 -12.78
N ASP A 292 -0.73 -9.05 -13.35
CA ASP A 292 0.59 -8.63 -12.88
C ASP A 292 0.78 -7.11 -13.00
N TRP A 293 1.58 -6.54 -12.10
CA TRP A 293 1.86 -5.11 -12.05
C TRP A 293 2.74 -4.62 -13.21
N GLU A 294 3.62 -5.45 -13.73
CA GLU A 294 4.73 -5.05 -14.60
C GLU A 294 4.64 -5.59 -16.03
N TRP A 295 4.23 -6.85 -16.18
CA TRP A 295 4.35 -7.55 -17.44
C TRP A 295 3.19 -7.26 -18.39
N GLU A 296 3.51 -6.77 -19.59
CA GLU A 296 2.51 -6.49 -20.64
C GLU A 296 1.72 -7.75 -21.04
N GLY A 297 2.37 -8.91 -21.05
CA GLY A 297 1.72 -10.18 -21.36
C GLY A 297 0.64 -10.61 -20.35
N SER A 298 0.51 -9.91 -19.24
CA SER A 298 -0.47 -10.19 -18.19
C SER A 298 -1.85 -9.55 -18.43
N VAL A 299 -2.05 -8.84 -19.54
CA VAL A 299 -3.29 -8.13 -19.85
C VAL A 299 -4.42 -9.12 -20.14
N LEU A 300 -5.50 -9.02 -19.38
CA LEU A 300 -6.76 -9.74 -19.61
C LEU A 300 -7.77 -8.90 -20.38
N LEU A 301 -7.85 -7.61 -20.09
CA LEU A 301 -8.74 -6.67 -20.79
C LEU A 301 -7.96 -5.38 -21.10
N GLN A 302 -8.05 -4.93 -22.33
CA GLN A 302 -7.49 -3.64 -22.75
C GLN A 302 -8.37 -2.49 -22.27
N GLY A 303 -7.72 -1.40 -21.81
CA GLY A 303 -8.38 -0.14 -21.50
C GLY A 303 -8.78 0.63 -22.76
N ASP A 304 -9.74 1.54 -22.60
CA ASP A 304 -10.23 2.36 -23.72
C ASP A 304 -9.42 3.66 -23.92
N ASN A 305 -8.71 4.10 -22.88
CA ASN A 305 -7.97 5.36 -22.89
C ASN A 305 -6.50 5.14 -23.29
N ARG A 306 -6.26 4.95 -24.58
CA ARG A 306 -4.90 4.87 -25.12
C ARG A 306 -4.05 6.13 -24.88
N GLU A 307 -4.68 7.27 -24.57
CA GLU A 307 -3.99 8.52 -24.24
C GLU A 307 -3.32 8.51 -22.85
N LEU A 308 -3.71 7.59 -21.96
CA LEU A 308 -3.07 7.37 -20.66
C LEU A 308 -1.90 6.37 -20.72
N VAL A 309 -1.61 5.83 -21.90
CA VAL A 309 -0.40 5.08 -22.17
C VAL A 309 0.78 6.05 -22.09
N TYR A 310 1.68 5.82 -21.14
CA TYR A 310 2.83 6.68 -20.89
C TYR A 310 3.63 6.88 -22.16
N ARG A 311 3.97 8.15 -22.45
CA ARG A 311 4.72 8.60 -23.66
C ARG A 311 6.09 7.97 -23.83
N ASP A 312 6.61 7.25 -22.84
CA ASP A 312 7.91 6.58 -22.87
C ASP A 312 7.84 5.08 -23.18
N GLY A 313 6.66 4.53 -23.46
CA GLY A 313 6.48 3.11 -23.77
C GLY A 313 6.69 2.20 -22.54
N SER A 314 6.98 2.76 -21.38
CA SER A 314 7.07 2.00 -20.14
C SER A 314 5.68 1.85 -19.53
N TYR A 315 5.07 0.71 -19.70
CA TYR A 315 4.03 0.23 -18.81
C TYR A 315 4.71 -0.07 -17.47
N TRP A 316 4.58 0.80 -16.48
CA TRP A 316 5.23 0.64 -15.15
C TRP A 316 6.73 0.62 -15.13
#